data_9ba47a4e976c01f6d3d8cf41821a1b4c
#
_entry.id   9ba47a4e976c01f6d3d8cf41821a1b4c
#
_cell.length_a   1.000
_cell.length_b   1.000
_cell.length_c   1.000
_cell.angle_alpha   90.00
_cell.angle_beta   90.00
_cell.angle_gamma   90.00
#
_symmetry.space_group_name_H-M   'P 1'
#
loop_
_entity.id
_entity.type
_entity.pdbx_description
1 polymer ?
#
loop_
_entity_poly.entity_id
_entity_poly.type
_entity_poly.pdbx_seq_one_letter_code
_entity_poly.pdbx_strand_id
1 'polypeptide(L)'
;MLDYKVVDAKEKDIDILTSIKLVTMIDDEMDKVLSYAEKSKIRKSVDKNIERTCELYKLIYIDRKIAGAYLVLPYEDGYIIDEIYLFEEYRNNGIGTQIIQDIIKEYRTLYIWVYKNNNKALSLFKRLGFMLISSGRTIILKYDGVYNVIKDKLLDIKLGYKDKDGNLCSGFNNEFKEKYYLQTPKSLMDCKVGLCFDQVELERELVTKLDVDCRTYFITYPDDKMDYAHAFLIYKDSKRYYWIENAWLKYRGLHMYDTKDDLFDDVLEKFVNTIPDGDIKKIKMYMFEKPRAGINYNKYLSHCINGRSVKVK
;
A
#
# COMPACT_ATOMS: atom_id res chain seq x y z
N MET A 1 -6.49 -10.00 -27.01
CA MET A 1 -7.14 -9.93 -25.68
C MET A 1 -8.61 -9.82 -25.97
N LEU A 2 -9.47 -10.57 -25.29
CA LEU A 2 -10.92 -10.45 -25.49
C LEU A 2 -11.37 -9.08 -25.01
N ASP A 3 -12.19 -8.41 -25.83
CA ASP A 3 -12.78 -7.12 -25.47
C ASP A 3 -13.97 -7.35 -24.54
N TYR A 4 -14.09 -6.54 -23.47
CA TYR A 4 -15.19 -6.62 -22.55
C TYR A 4 -15.84 -5.26 -22.30
N LYS A 5 -17.11 -5.27 -21.94
CA LYS A 5 -17.87 -4.09 -21.55
C LYS A 5 -18.45 -4.27 -20.16
N VAL A 6 -18.36 -3.22 -19.34
CA VAL A 6 -18.99 -3.16 -18.04
C VAL A 6 -20.27 -2.33 -18.09
N VAL A 7 -21.34 -2.83 -17.48
CA VAL A 7 -22.68 -2.20 -17.48
C VAL A 7 -23.28 -2.30 -16.10
N ASP A 8 -23.96 -1.26 -15.65
CA ASP A 8 -24.72 -1.29 -14.39
C ASP A 8 -25.83 -2.34 -14.46
N ALA A 9 -25.93 -3.17 -13.42
CA ALA A 9 -26.99 -4.14 -13.32
C ALA A 9 -28.34 -3.45 -13.06
N LYS A 10 -29.41 -4.10 -13.46
CA LYS A 10 -30.80 -3.63 -13.31
C LYS A 10 -31.65 -4.73 -12.71
N GLU A 11 -32.85 -4.39 -12.29
CA GLU A 11 -33.82 -5.33 -11.68
C GLU A 11 -34.00 -6.62 -12.50
N LYS A 12 -34.03 -6.54 -13.83
CA LYS A 12 -34.10 -7.72 -14.73
C LYS A 12 -32.91 -8.69 -14.59
N ASP A 13 -31.82 -8.28 -13.97
CA ASP A 13 -30.58 -9.04 -13.86
C ASP A 13 -30.49 -9.77 -12.50
N ILE A 14 -31.51 -9.66 -11.64
CA ILE A 14 -31.57 -10.28 -10.29
C ILE A 14 -31.30 -11.78 -10.35
N ASP A 15 -31.95 -12.51 -11.26
CA ASP A 15 -31.80 -13.96 -11.36
C ASP A 15 -30.38 -14.40 -11.67
N ILE A 16 -29.69 -13.70 -12.58
CA ILE A 16 -28.30 -14.03 -12.90
C ILE A 16 -27.35 -13.65 -11.76
N LEU A 17 -27.58 -12.52 -11.10
CA LEU A 17 -26.80 -12.13 -9.93
C LEU A 17 -26.99 -13.08 -8.76
N THR A 18 -28.25 -13.52 -8.49
CA THR A 18 -28.54 -14.56 -7.50
C THR A 18 -27.77 -15.85 -7.82
N SER A 19 -27.77 -16.26 -9.09
CA SER A 19 -27.05 -17.46 -9.51
C SER A 19 -25.54 -17.32 -9.29
N ILE A 20 -24.95 -16.18 -9.63
CA ILE A 20 -23.53 -15.87 -9.39
C ILE A 20 -23.23 -15.92 -7.88
N LYS A 21 -24.05 -15.26 -7.06
CA LYS A 21 -23.86 -15.21 -5.60
C LYS A 21 -23.91 -16.61 -4.97
N LEU A 22 -24.84 -17.42 -5.39
CA LEU A 22 -24.96 -18.79 -4.90
C LEU A 22 -23.73 -19.63 -5.23
N VAL A 23 -23.19 -19.51 -6.45
CA VAL A 23 -21.96 -20.23 -6.84
C VAL A 23 -20.75 -19.75 -6.06
N THR A 24 -20.67 -18.47 -5.70
CA THR A 24 -19.55 -17.93 -4.91
C THR A 24 -19.65 -18.27 -3.41
N MET A 25 -20.86 -18.49 -2.90
CA MET A 25 -21.10 -18.79 -1.47
C MET A 25 -21.06 -20.28 -1.14
N ILE A 26 -21.46 -21.13 -2.09
CA ILE A 26 -21.59 -22.56 -1.91
C ILE A 26 -20.53 -23.26 -2.74
N ASP A 27 -19.54 -23.86 -2.09
CA ASP A 27 -18.62 -24.77 -2.75
C ASP A 27 -19.22 -26.17 -2.91
N ASP A 28 -18.60 -26.99 -3.74
CA ASP A 28 -19.06 -28.36 -4.03
C ASP A 28 -19.19 -29.24 -2.78
N GLU A 29 -18.41 -28.98 -1.72
CA GLU A 29 -18.49 -29.74 -0.48
C GLU A 29 -19.67 -29.31 0.38
N MET A 30 -19.93 -28.00 0.49
CA MET A 30 -21.12 -27.48 1.17
C MET A 30 -22.39 -27.92 0.46
N ASP A 31 -22.41 -27.93 -0.86
CA ASP A 31 -23.57 -28.34 -1.65
C ASP A 31 -23.96 -29.80 -1.42
N LYS A 32 -23.00 -30.68 -1.16
CA LYS A 32 -23.22 -32.10 -0.85
C LYS A 32 -23.76 -32.33 0.56
N VAL A 33 -23.49 -31.43 1.50
CA VAL A 33 -23.88 -31.58 2.92
C VAL A 33 -25.23 -30.93 3.22
N LEU A 34 -25.60 -29.88 2.49
CA LEU A 34 -26.80 -29.10 2.76
C LEU A 34 -28.10 -29.86 2.31
N SER A 35 -29.07 -29.92 3.20
CA SER A 35 -30.42 -30.42 2.88
C SER A 35 -31.15 -29.46 1.91
N TYR A 36 -32.17 -29.96 1.24
CA TYR A 36 -33.03 -29.16 0.35
C TYR A 36 -33.62 -27.93 1.06
N ALA A 37 -34.06 -28.09 2.32
CA ALA A 37 -34.64 -27.01 3.10
C ALA A 37 -33.60 -25.91 3.41
N GLU A 38 -32.34 -26.27 3.71
CA GLU A 38 -31.25 -25.34 3.94
C GLU A 38 -30.87 -24.60 2.65
N LYS A 39 -30.73 -25.30 1.54
CA LYS A 39 -30.49 -24.69 0.21
C LYS A 39 -31.60 -23.69 -0.14
N SER A 40 -32.89 -24.03 0.11
CA SER A 40 -34.00 -23.13 -0.12
C SER A 40 -33.96 -21.88 0.76
N LYS A 41 -33.56 -22.01 2.04
CA LYS A 41 -33.39 -20.85 2.94
C LYS A 41 -32.25 -19.93 2.49
N ILE A 42 -31.12 -20.52 2.11
CA ILE A 42 -29.96 -19.76 1.60
C ILE A 42 -30.37 -19.00 0.34
N ARG A 43 -31.02 -19.69 -0.61
CA ARG A 43 -31.47 -19.03 -1.85
C ARG A 43 -32.39 -17.84 -1.57
N LYS A 44 -33.42 -18.00 -0.74
CA LYS A 44 -34.33 -16.90 -0.37
C LYS A 44 -33.59 -15.71 0.30
N SER A 45 -32.60 -16.01 1.11
CA SER A 45 -31.77 -14.97 1.73
C SER A 45 -30.94 -14.24 0.71
N VAL A 46 -30.35 -14.95 -0.27
CA VAL A 46 -29.58 -14.38 -1.36
C VAL A 46 -30.46 -13.54 -2.28
N ASP A 47 -31.61 -14.06 -2.71
CA ASP A 47 -32.60 -13.34 -3.54
C ASP A 47 -32.92 -11.97 -2.90
N LYS A 48 -33.32 -11.98 -1.61
CA LYS A 48 -33.63 -10.74 -0.88
C LYS A 48 -32.46 -9.79 -0.73
N ASN A 49 -31.23 -10.31 -0.64
CA ASN A 49 -30.04 -9.48 -0.61
C ASN A 49 -29.78 -8.85 -1.98
N ILE A 50 -29.83 -9.64 -3.05
CA ILE A 50 -29.64 -9.16 -4.42
C ILE A 50 -30.70 -8.14 -4.83
N GLU A 51 -31.99 -8.35 -4.49
CA GLU A 51 -33.05 -7.35 -4.71
C GLU A 51 -32.67 -5.96 -4.16
N ARG A 52 -32.01 -5.92 -3.00
CA ARG A 52 -31.59 -4.66 -2.35
C ARG A 52 -30.35 -4.04 -2.91
N THR A 53 -29.45 -4.85 -3.48
CA THR A 53 -28.11 -4.44 -3.88
C THR A 53 -27.86 -4.52 -5.38
N CYS A 54 -28.86 -4.95 -6.17
CA CYS A 54 -28.74 -5.19 -7.60
C CYS A 54 -28.10 -4.02 -8.35
N GLU A 55 -28.56 -2.81 -8.11
CA GLU A 55 -28.08 -1.60 -8.81
C GLU A 55 -26.63 -1.22 -8.45
N LEU A 56 -26.06 -1.82 -7.40
CA LEU A 56 -24.64 -1.62 -7.03
C LEU A 56 -23.70 -2.54 -7.80
N TYR A 57 -24.25 -3.61 -8.40
CA TYR A 57 -23.47 -4.55 -9.19
C TYR A 57 -23.13 -4.00 -10.57
N LYS A 58 -21.97 -4.42 -11.05
CA LYS A 58 -21.52 -4.24 -12.43
C LYS A 58 -21.49 -5.57 -13.13
N LEU A 59 -22.19 -5.68 -14.25
CA LEU A 59 -22.17 -6.84 -15.15
C LEU A 59 -21.04 -6.72 -16.14
N ILE A 60 -20.35 -7.81 -16.37
CA ILE A 60 -19.27 -7.94 -17.33
C ILE A 60 -19.81 -8.64 -18.57
N TYR A 61 -19.74 -7.99 -19.74
CA TYR A 61 -20.16 -8.52 -21.03
C TYR A 61 -18.96 -8.81 -21.92
N ILE A 62 -18.97 -9.96 -22.57
CA ILE A 62 -18.05 -10.37 -23.64
C ILE A 62 -18.92 -10.91 -24.78
N ASP A 63 -18.70 -10.43 -25.99
CA ASP A 63 -19.49 -10.83 -27.18
C ASP A 63 -21.02 -10.78 -26.95
N ARG A 64 -21.49 -9.73 -26.27
CA ARG A 64 -22.90 -9.50 -25.90
C ARG A 64 -23.49 -10.51 -24.91
N LYS A 65 -22.68 -11.39 -24.33
CA LYS A 65 -23.09 -12.34 -23.29
C LYS A 65 -22.57 -11.87 -21.92
N ILE A 66 -23.34 -12.14 -20.87
CA ILE A 66 -22.88 -11.89 -19.51
C ILE A 66 -21.76 -12.90 -19.20
N ALA A 67 -20.56 -12.39 -18.97
CA ALA A 67 -19.38 -13.16 -18.64
C ALA A 67 -19.11 -13.25 -17.13
N GLY A 68 -19.76 -12.37 -16.35
CA GLY A 68 -19.61 -12.31 -14.90
C GLY A 68 -20.17 -11.03 -14.33
N ALA A 69 -19.83 -10.80 -13.06
CA ALA A 69 -20.21 -9.59 -12.34
C ALA A 69 -19.19 -9.25 -11.26
N TYR A 70 -19.20 -7.99 -10.81
CA TYR A 70 -18.48 -7.58 -9.62
C TYR A 70 -19.26 -6.52 -8.83
N LEU A 71 -18.90 -6.39 -7.55
CA LEU A 71 -19.48 -5.45 -6.61
C LEU A 71 -18.35 -4.75 -5.86
N VAL A 72 -18.37 -3.41 -5.86
CA VAL A 72 -17.45 -2.57 -5.08
C VAL A 72 -18.28 -1.71 -4.13
N LEU A 73 -17.96 -1.77 -2.85
CA LEU A 73 -18.67 -1.06 -1.79
C LEU A 73 -17.73 -0.17 -0.99
N PRO A 74 -18.21 0.93 -0.37
CA PRO A 74 -17.44 1.67 0.62
C PRO A 74 -17.02 0.75 1.78
N TYR A 75 -15.75 0.83 2.18
CA TYR A 75 -15.22 0.02 3.26
C TYR A 75 -14.02 0.74 3.92
N GLU A 76 -14.01 0.81 5.25
CA GLU A 76 -12.94 1.41 6.04
C GLU A 76 -12.55 2.82 5.53
N ASP A 77 -11.30 2.99 5.10
CA ASP A 77 -10.73 4.20 4.53
C ASP A 77 -10.74 4.22 2.99
N GLY A 78 -11.50 3.31 2.37
CA GLY A 78 -11.56 3.19 0.91
C GLY A 78 -12.77 2.40 0.46
N TYR A 79 -12.54 1.42 -0.40
CA TYR A 79 -13.56 0.56 -0.99
C TYR A 79 -13.14 -0.91 -0.89
N ILE A 80 -14.10 -1.81 -0.91
CA ILE A 80 -13.87 -3.25 -0.99
C ILE A 80 -14.44 -3.81 -2.28
N ILE A 81 -13.65 -4.64 -2.94
CA ILE A 81 -14.18 -5.56 -3.96
C ILE A 81 -14.87 -6.69 -3.17
N ASP A 82 -16.17 -6.52 -2.91
CA ASP A 82 -16.95 -7.46 -2.09
C ASP A 82 -17.17 -8.77 -2.86
N GLU A 83 -17.41 -8.66 -4.17
CA GLU A 83 -17.53 -9.79 -5.07
C GLU A 83 -16.87 -9.50 -6.40
N ILE A 84 -16.26 -10.54 -6.98
CA ILE A 84 -15.82 -10.57 -8.37
C ILE A 84 -15.92 -12.02 -8.87
N TYR A 85 -16.67 -12.22 -9.93
CA TYR A 85 -16.92 -13.53 -10.51
C TYR A 85 -16.87 -13.46 -12.04
N LEU A 86 -16.24 -14.46 -12.64
CA LEU A 86 -16.30 -14.75 -14.07
C LEU A 86 -16.76 -16.20 -14.26
N PHE A 87 -17.64 -16.44 -15.21
CA PHE A 87 -17.98 -17.78 -15.62
C PHE A 87 -16.75 -18.53 -16.15
N GLU A 88 -16.75 -19.84 -15.98
CA GLU A 88 -15.55 -20.67 -16.18
C GLU A 88 -14.96 -20.52 -17.58
N GLU A 89 -15.79 -20.46 -18.62
CA GLU A 89 -15.40 -20.29 -20.01
C GLU A 89 -14.65 -18.98 -20.29
N TYR A 90 -14.77 -17.97 -19.42
CA TYR A 90 -14.10 -16.67 -19.54
C TYR A 90 -12.87 -16.53 -18.65
N ARG A 91 -12.54 -17.55 -17.85
CA ARG A 91 -11.37 -17.52 -16.97
C ARG A 91 -10.08 -17.84 -17.73
N ASN A 92 -8.94 -17.55 -17.10
CA ASN A 92 -7.57 -17.86 -17.55
C ASN A 92 -7.14 -17.19 -18.88
N ASN A 93 -7.85 -16.18 -19.36
CA ASN A 93 -7.54 -15.40 -20.57
C ASN A 93 -7.15 -13.94 -20.28
N GLY A 94 -6.87 -13.60 -19.02
CA GLY A 94 -6.41 -12.28 -18.60
C GLY A 94 -7.51 -11.26 -18.27
N ILE A 95 -8.78 -11.55 -18.57
CA ILE A 95 -9.92 -10.62 -18.35
C ILE A 95 -10.05 -10.22 -16.89
N GLY A 96 -10.00 -11.19 -15.95
CA GLY A 96 -10.09 -10.88 -14.52
C GLY A 96 -8.98 -9.94 -14.04
N THR A 97 -7.77 -10.12 -14.57
CA THR A 97 -6.65 -9.21 -14.30
C THR A 97 -6.97 -7.80 -14.77
N GLN A 98 -7.48 -7.66 -15.98
CA GLN A 98 -7.77 -6.35 -16.57
C GLN A 98 -8.91 -5.63 -15.85
N ILE A 99 -9.98 -6.34 -15.49
CA ILE A 99 -11.09 -5.78 -14.70
C ILE A 99 -10.59 -5.23 -13.37
N ILE A 100 -9.76 -6.00 -12.64
CA ILE A 100 -9.20 -5.53 -11.37
C ILE A 100 -8.29 -4.33 -11.59
N GLN A 101 -7.49 -4.28 -12.67
CA GLN A 101 -6.67 -3.12 -13.00
C GLN A 101 -7.52 -1.89 -13.33
N ASP A 102 -8.67 -2.04 -13.95
CA ASP A 102 -9.57 -0.92 -14.23
C ASP A 102 -10.26 -0.44 -12.94
N ILE A 103 -10.65 -1.35 -12.05
CA ILE A 103 -11.13 -0.98 -10.70
C ILE A 103 -10.03 -0.23 -9.91
N ILE A 104 -8.78 -0.68 -9.97
CA ILE A 104 -7.63 0.00 -9.33
C ILE A 104 -7.44 1.44 -9.85
N LYS A 105 -7.70 1.70 -11.11
CA LYS A 105 -7.61 3.08 -11.66
C LYS A 105 -8.70 4.00 -11.14
N GLU A 106 -9.86 3.45 -10.81
CA GLU A 106 -11.00 4.20 -10.30
C GLU A 106 -10.88 4.48 -8.79
N TYR A 107 -10.31 3.54 -8.03
CA TYR A 107 -10.25 3.61 -6.57
C TYR A 107 -8.81 3.59 -6.05
N ARG A 108 -8.42 4.63 -5.31
CA ARG A 108 -7.05 4.75 -4.74
C ARG A 108 -6.76 3.67 -3.70
N THR A 109 -7.74 3.33 -2.86
CA THR A 109 -7.63 2.34 -1.79
C THR A 109 -8.68 1.28 -1.96
N LEU A 110 -8.23 0.03 -2.11
CA LEU A 110 -9.09 -1.13 -2.30
C LEU A 110 -8.76 -2.22 -1.30
N TYR A 111 -9.79 -2.85 -0.80
CA TYR A 111 -9.72 -4.07 0.00
C TYR A 111 -10.30 -5.24 -0.75
N ILE A 112 -9.90 -6.45 -0.38
CA ILE A 112 -10.56 -7.69 -0.79
C ILE A 112 -10.39 -8.75 0.29
N TRP A 113 -11.45 -9.53 0.47
CA TRP A 113 -11.42 -10.74 1.29
C TRP A 113 -11.24 -11.96 0.41
N VAL A 114 -10.27 -12.78 0.74
CA VAL A 114 -9.97 -14.00 0.00
C VAL A 114 -9.92 -15.17 0.97
N TYR A 115 -10.59 -16.26 0.65
CA TYR A 115 -10.47 -17.49 1.42
C TYR A 115 -9.03 -18.01 1.38
N LYS A 116 -8.52 -18.47 2.54
CA LYS A 116 -7.12 -18.90 2.71
C LYS A 116 -6.69 -20.01 1.73
N ASN A 117 -7.62 -20.86 1.32
CA ASN A 117 -7.39 -21.94 0.36
C ASN A 117 -7.46 -21.50 -1.11
N ASN A 118 -7.90 -20.27 -1.41
CA ASN A 118 -7.96 -19.76 -2.78
C ASN A 118 -6.61 -19.17 -3.23
N ASN A 119 -5.62 -20.06 -3.40
CA ASN A 119 -4.26 -19.68 -3.79
C ASN A 119 -4.19 -18.96 -5.14
N LYS A 120 -5.09 -19.24 -6.07
CA LYS A 120 -5.14 -18.57 -7.39
C LYS A 120 -5.51 -17.09 -7.23
N ALA A 121 -6.56 -16.78 -6.46
CA ALA A 121 -6.95 -15.41 -6.17
C ALA A 121 -5.87 -14.68 -5.36
N LEU A 122 -5.32 -15.30 -4.31
CA LEU A 122 -4.24 -14.72 -3.51
C LEU A 122 -3.03 -14.35 -4.37
N SER A 123 -2.62 -15.24 -5.28
CA SER A 123 -1.49 -14.98 -6.18
C SER A 123 -1.80 -13.86 -7.18
N LEU A 124 -3.04 -13.79 -7.68
CA LEU A 124 -3.47 -12.74 -8.60
C LEU A 124 -3.43 -11.37 -7.91
N PHE A 125 -4.07 -11.22 -6.76
CA PHE A 125 -4.11 -9.94 -6.04
C PHE A 125 -2.73 -9.48 -5.56
N LYS A 126 -1.89 -10.39 -5.06
CA LYS A 126 -0.50 -10.06 -4.70
C LYS A 126 0.29 -9.54 -5.90
N ARG A 127 0.15 -10.16 -7.07
CA ARG A 127 0.80 -9.71 -8.31
C ARG A 127 0.30 -8.35 -8.78
N LEU A 128 -0.94 -7.99 -8.45
CA LEU A 128 -1.54 -6.68 -8.74
C LEU A 128 -1.20 -5.62 -7.68
N GLY A 129 -0.35 -5.91 -6.72
CA GLY A 129 0.13 -4.96 -5.72
C GLY A 129 -0.70 -4.90 -4.43
N PHE A 130 -1.63 -5.83 -4.23
CA PHE A 130 -2.31 -5.96 -2.95
C PHE A 130 -1.41 -6.57 -1.90
N MET A 131 -1.45 -6.02 -0.69
CA MET A 131 -0.65 -6.44 0.46
C MET A 131 -1.52 -7.12 1.51
N LEU A 132 -0.92 -8.04 2.26
CA LEU A 132 -1.58 -8.71 3.38
C LEU A 132 -1.76 -7.74 4.55
N ILE A 133 -3.00 -7.56 5.01
CA ILE A 133 -3.34 -6.77 6.19
C ILE A 133 -3.64 -7.68 7.39
N SER A 134 -4.43 -8.72 7.17
CA SER A 134 -4.81 -9.65 8.23
C SER A 134 -4.95 -11.06 7.68
N SER A 135 -4.64 -12.04 8.52
CA SER A 135 -4.77 -13.47 8.19
C SER A 135 -5.55 -14.21 9.27
N GLY A 136 -6.61 -14.88 8.84
CA GLY A 136 -7.45 -15.74 9.69
C GLY A 136 -8.04 -16.86 8.85
N ARG A 137 -9.33 -17.16 9.02
CA ARG A 137 -10.11 -18.02 8.10
C ARG A 137 -10.20 -17.34 6.73
N THR A 138 -10.39 -16.03 6.73
CA THR A 138 -10.38 -15.16 5.56
C THR A 138 -9.13 -14.29 5.63
N ILE A 139 -8.47 -14.09 4.50
CA ILE A 139 -7.32 -13.22 4.33
C ILE A 139 -7.83 -11.87 3.82
N ILE A 140 -7.41 -10.78 4.47
CA ILE A 140 -7.70 -9.42 4.03
C ILE A 140 -6.46 -8.89 3.32
N LEU A 141 -6.65 -8.50 2.07
CA LEU A 141 -5.62 -7.83 1.28
C LEU A 141 -6.04 -6.38 1.03
N LYS A 142 -5.07 -5.46 1.02
CA LYS A 142 -5.25 -4.04 0.70
C LYS A 142 -4.38 -3.64 -0.48
N TYR A 143 -4.94 -2.94 -1.43
CA TYR A 143 -4.22 -2.15 -2.43
C TYR A 143 -4.17 -0.70 -1.97
N ASP A 144 -2.98 -0.14 -1.87
CA ASP A 144 -2.75 1.27 -1.58
C ASP A 144 -2.08 1.93 -2.78
N GLY A 145 -2.80 2.82 -3.44
CA GLY A 145 -2.32 3.47 -4.67
C GLY A 145 -1.13 4.39 -4.44
N VAL A 146 -1.05 5.04 -3.27
CA VAL A 146 0.09 5.89 -2.90
C VAL A 146 1.35 5.03 -2.77
N TYR A 147 1.26 3.99 -1.95
CA TYR A 147 2.38 3.07 -1.74
C TYR A 147 2.85 2.40 -3.03
N ASN A 148 1.94 1.90 -3.86
CA ASN A 148 2.32 1.19 -5.08
C ASN A 148 3.07 2.10 -6.07
N VAL A 149 2.65 3.37 -6.22
CA VAL A 149 3.38 4.35 -7.04
C VAL A 149 4.78 4.62 -6.49
N ILE A 150 4.92 4.75 -5.18
CA ILE A 150 6.20 5.07 -4.52
C ILE A 150 7.13 3.86 -4.53
N LYS A 151 6.62 2.70 -4.15
CA LYS A 151 7.36 1.43 -4.10
C LYS A 151 8.08 1.14 -5.42
N ASP A 152 7.38 1.25 -6.55
CA ASP A 152 7.96 0.96 -7.87
C ASP A 152 9.14 1.90 -8.22
N LYS A 153 9.18 3.10 -7.64
CA LYS A 153 10.27 4.07 -7.83
C LYS A 153 11.43 3.86 -6.85
N LEU A 154 11.16 3.33 -5.66
CA LEU A 154 12.15 3.15 -4.60
C LEU A 154 12.85 1.79 -4.63
N LEU A 155 12.20 0.74 -5.17
CA LEU A 155 12.63 -0.65 -5.04
C LEU A 155 14.08 -0.91 -5.46
N ASP A 156 14.54 -0.24 -6.52
CA ASP A 156 15.86 -0.41 -7.11
C ASP A 156 16.93 0.50 -6.49
N ILE A 157 16.54 1.38 -5.54
CA ILE A 157 17.49 2.29 -4.91
C ILE A 157 18.35 1.52 -3.91
N LYS A 158 19.64 1.53 -4.15
CA LYS A 158 20.67 0.93 -3.28
C LYS A 158 21.10 1.92 -2.21
N LEU A 159 21.45 1.42 -1.04
CA LEU A 159 21.98 2.24 0.04
C LEU A 159 23.38 2.76 -0.32
N GLY A 160 23.55 4.06 -0.30
CA GLY A 160 24.79 4.74 -0.63
C GLY A 160 24.55 6.21 -0.90
N TYR A 161 25.54 6.91 -1.41
CA TYR A 161 25.44 8.33 -1.75
C TYR A 161 26.20 8.67 -3.03
N LYS A 162 25.86 9.80 -3.61
CA LYS A 162 26.57 10.41 -4.73
C LYS A 162 27.33 11.61 -4.21
N ASP A 163 28.63 11.67 -4.47
CA ASP A 163 29.46 12.84 -4.09
C ASP A 163 29.28 14.02 -5.07
N LYS A 164 29.91 15.15 -4.76
CA LYS A 164 29.86 16.36 -5.59
C LYS A 164 30.47 16.17 -7.00
N ASP A 165 31.37 15.22 -7.16
CA ASP A 165 32.07 14.94 -8.41
C ASP A 165 31.29 13.90 -9.24
N GLY A 166 30.17 13.39 -8.72
CA GLY A 166 29.32 12.44 -9.38
C GLY A 166 29.64 10.97 -9.11
N ASN A 167 30.62 10.67 -8.26
CA ASN A 167 31.01 9.30 -7.93
C ASN A 167 29.98 8.68 -7.00
N LEU A 168 29.67 7.40 -7.24
CA LEU A 168 28.74 6.63 -6.41
C LEU A 168 29.54 5.87 -5.33
N CYS A 169 29.17 6.11 -4.07
CA CYS A 169 29.77 5.50 -2.90
C CYS A 169 28.75 4.57 -2.24
N SER A 170 29.14 3.34 -1.92
CA SER A 170 28.26 2.38 -1.25
C SER A 170 28.28 2.56 0.28
N GLY A 171 27.09 2.51 0.90
CA GLY A 171 26.92 2.54 2.34
C GLY A 171 27.41 3.84 3.01
N PHE A 172 27.61 3.76 4.34
CA PHE A 172 28.22 4.83 5.15
C PHE A 172 29.69 4.50 5.34
N ASN A 173 30.57 5.23 4.71
CA ASN A 173 32.03 5.13 4.88
C ASN A 173 32.58 6.30 5.72
N ASN A 174 33.87 6.28 6.06
CA ASN A 174 34.49 7.30 6.90
C ASN A 174 34.44 8.70 6.27
N GLU A 175 34.33 8.80 4.95
CA GLU A 175 34.33 10.06 4.20
C GLU A 175 32.90 10.60 3.95
N PHE A 176 31.88 9.84 4.37
CA PHE A 176 30.49 10.19 4.12
C PHE A 176 30.15 11.64 4.51
N LYS A 177 30.50 12.06 5.73
CA LYS A 177 30.16 13.40 6.25
C LYS A 177 30.71 14.53 5.40
N GLU A 178 31.88 14.31 4.77
CA GLU A 178 32.56 15.29 3.96
C GLU A 178 32.11 15.28 2.51
N LYS A 179 31.81 14.10 1.98
CA LYS A 179 31.54 13.90 0.55
C LYS A 179 30.05 13.88 0.19
N TYR A 180 29.16 13.65 1.15
CA TYR A 180 27.73 13.60 0.89
C TYR A 180 27.13 14.96 0.52
N TYR A 181 26.30 14.97 -0.51
CA TYR A 181 25.44 16.09 -0.90
C TYR A 181 24.04 15.57 -1.21
N LEU A 182 23.02 16.26 -0.67
CA LEU A 182 21.62 15.91 -0.89
C LEU A 182 21.30 15.97 -2.37
N GLN A 183 20.84 14.85 -2.92
CA GLN A 183 20.47 14.74 -4.33
C GLN A 183 19.11 15.38 -4.60
N THR A 184 18.88 15.73 -5.88
CA THR A 184 17.51 15.96 -6.34
C THR A 184 16.81 14.62 -6.56
N PRO A 185 15.46 14.53 -6.44
CA PRO A 185 14.71 13.33 -6.79
C PRO A 185 15.05 12.78 -8.17
N LYS A 186 15.27 13.66 -9.16
CA LYS A 186 15.69 13.26 -10.51
C LYS A 186 17.06 12.58 -10.49
N SER A 187 18.06 13.18 -9.85
CA SER A 187 19.40 12.59 -9.74
C SER A 187 19.36 11.21 -9.08
N LEU A 188 18.58 11.08 -8.00
CA LEU A 188 18.39 9.81 -7.30
C LEU A 188 17.75 8.75 -8.21
N MET A 189 16.74 9.13 -8.98
CA MET A 189 16.09 8.22 -9.94
C MET A 189 17.02 7.78 -11.06
N ASP A 190 17.94 8.66 -11.49
CA ASP A 190 18.89 8.36 -12.57
C ASP A 190 20.02 7.43 -12.07
N CYS A 191 20.58 7.68 -10.87
CA CYS A 191 21.74 6.92 -10.38
C CYS A 191 21.35 5.68 -9.53
N LYS A 192 20.13 5.63 -8.99
CA LYS A 192 19.62 4.54 -8.14
C LYS A 192 20.47 4.25 -6.90
N VAL A 193 21.17 5.26 -6.37
CA VAL A 193 21.96 5.17 -5.14
C VAL A 193 21.63 6.35 -4.25
N GLY A 194 21.14 6.11 -3.03
CA GLY A 194 20.75 7.16 -2.09
C GLY A 194 20.59 6.68 -0.67
N LEU A 195 20.76 7.61 0.28
CA LEU A 195 20.49 7.40 1.70
C LEU A 195 19.00 7.69 2.02
N CYS A 196 18.60 7.44 3.26
CA CYS A 196 17.27 7.83 3.74
C CYS A 196 16.96 9.32 3.48
N PHE A 197 17.97 10.18 3.53
CA PHE A 197 17.86 11.62 3.29
C PHE A 197 17.45 11.95 1.84
N ASP A 198 18.02 11.23 0.87
CA ASP A 198 17.68 11.38 -0.55
C ASP A 198 16.32 10.74 -0.86
N GLN A 199 16.07 9.57 -0.27
CA GLN A 199 14.86 8.80 -0.52
C GLN A 199 13.62 9.50 0.02
N VAL A 200 13.69 10.12 1.21
CA VAL A 200 12.57 10.86 1.80
C VAL A 200 12.16 12.08 0.94
N GLU A 201 13.10 12.71 0.24
CA GLU A 201 12.76 13.81 -0.66
C GLU A 201 12.11 13.33 -1.97
N LEU A 202 12.50 12.16 -2.45
CA LEU A 202 11.79 11.50 -3.55
C LEU A 202 10.37 11.09 -3.14
N GLU A 203 10.21 10.50 -1.97
CA GLU A 203 8.91 10.15 -1.39
C GLU A 203 8.01 11.39 -1.26
N ARG A 204 8.54 12.48 -0.70
CA ARG A 204 7.84 13.76 -0.58
C ARG A 204 7.34 14.25 -1.93
N GLU A 205 8.20 14.24 -2.96
CA GLU A 205 7.82 14.67 -4.30
C GLU A 205 6.71 13.79 -4.89
N LEU A 206 6.81 12.48 -4.73
CA LEU A 206 5.83 11.52 -5.26
C LEU A 206 4.48 11.63 -4.56
N VAL A 207 4.47 11.69 -3.21
CA VAL A 207 3.24 11.84 -2.42
C VAL A 207 2.54 13.17 -2.71
N THR A 208 3.31 14.26 -2.80
CA THR A 208 2.75 15.59 -3.12
C THR A 208 2.13 15.62 -4.52
N LYS A 209 2.74 14.94 -5.51
CA LYS A 209 2.16 14.82 -6.87
C LYS A 209 0.83 14.03 -6.90
N LEU A 210 0.58 13.21 -5.90
CA LEU A 210 -0.68 12.47 -5.72
C LEU A 210 -1.73 13.26 -4.93
N ASP A 211 -1.44 14.52 -4.57
CA ASP A 211 -2.31 15.38 -3.75
C ASP A 211 -2.66 14.76 -2.40
N VAL A 212 -1.65 14.19 -1.74
CA VAL A 212 -1.76 13.58 -0.41
C VAL A 212 -0.96 14.39 0.60
N ASP A 213 -1.57 14.71 1.75
CA ASP A 213 -0.88 15.42 2.84
C ASP A 213 0.20 14.54 3.45
N CYS A 214 1.42 15.05 3.47
CA CYS A 214 2.57 14.34 4.04
C CYS A 214 3.43 15.27 4.89
N ARG A 215 4.15 14.66 5.83
CA ARG A 215 5.14 15.34 6.68
C ARG A 215 6.39 14.50 6.77
N THR A 216 7.53 15.16 6.83
CA THR A 216 8.82 14.50 6.99
C THR A 216 9.40 14.74 8.36
N TYR A 217 10.02 13.71 8.87
CA TYR A 217 10.59 13.67 10.20
C TYR A 217 12.04 13.23 10.15
N PHE A 218 12.81 13.78 11.06
CA PHE A 218 14.19 13.45 11.30
C PHE A 218 14.35 13.02 12.75
N ILE A 219 14.89 11.83 12.98
CA ILE A 219 15.24 11.33 14.30
C ILE A 219 16.74 11.22 14.44
N THR A 220 17.24 11.56 15.61
CA THR A 220 18.66 11.46 15.92
C THR A 220 18.86 11.06 17.38
N TYR A 221 19.95 10.35 17.61
CA TYR A 221 20.41 9.96 18.94
C TYR A 221 21.80 10.54 19.15
N PRO A 222 21.99 11.39 20.18
CA PRO A 222 23.31 11.95 20.48
C PRO A 222 24.22 10.86 21.02
N ASP A 223 25.30 10.58 20.31
CA ASP A 223 26.35 9.68 20.73
C ASP A 223 27.70 10.29 20.34
N ASP A 224 28.67 10.23 21.25
CA ASP A 224 29.99 10.82 21.04
C ASP A 224 30.83 10.08 19.97
N LYS A 225 30.43 8.84 19.64
CA LYS A 225 31.18 7.97 18.72
C LYS A 225 30.56 7.87 17.34
N MET A 226 29.24 7.92 17.26
CA MET A 226 28.52 7.72 16.01
C MET A 226 27.23 8.54 15.99
N ASP A 227 26.97 9.22 14.87
CA ASP A 227 25.70 9.90 14.66
C ASP A 227 24.66 8.88 14.16
N TYR A 228 23.80 8.45 15.04
CA TYR A 228 22.60 7.71 14.63
C TYR A 228 21.55 8.70 14.20
N ALA A 229 21.16 8.62 12.94
CA ALA A 229 20.14 9.49 12.37
C ALA A 229 19.33 8.77 11.29
N HIS A 230 18.06 9.10 11.20
CA HIS A 230 17.17 8.60 10.15
C HIS A 230 16.17 9.67 9.76
N ALA A 231 15.86 9.75 8.47
CA ALA A 231 14.80 10.59 7.93
C ALA A 231 13.70 9.72 7.35
N PHE A 232 12.45 10.05 7.63
CA PHE A 232 11.29 9.29 7.16
C PHE A 232 10.11 10.20 6.87
N LEU A 233 9.19 9.71 6.05
CA LEU A 233 7.98 10.42 5.65
C LEU A 233 6.75 9.71 6.21
N ILE A 234 5.81 10.51 6.72
CA ILE A 234 4.47 10.08 7.07
C ILE A 234 3.49 10.75 6.12
N TYR A 235 2.54 10.00 5.62
CA TYR A 235 1.36 10.57 4.98
C TYR A 235 0.08 10.13 5.69
N LYS A 236 -0.97 10.91 5.48
CA LYS A 236 -2.29 10.59 5.97
C LYS A 236 -3.22 10.39 4.79
N ASP A 237 -3.90 9.27 4.73
CA ASP A 237 -4.99 9.04 3.79
C ASP A 237 -6.24 8.65 4.58
N SER A 238 -7.34 9.41 4.34
CA SER A 238 -8.61 9.27 5.03
C SER A 238 -8.48 9.27 6.57
N LYS A 239 -8.53 8.12 7.21
CA LYS A 239 -8.54 7.98 8.67
C LYS A 239 -7.21 7.52 9.27
N ARG A 240 -6.26 7.04 8.44
CA ARG A 240 -5.05 6.35 8.89
C ARG A 240 -3.78 7.10 8.57
N TYR A 241 -2.74 6.80 9.33
CA TYR A 241 -1.39 7.28 9.12
C TYR A 241 -0.52 6.17 8.54
N TYR A 242 0.36 6.54 7.63
CA TYR A 242 1.21 5.61 6.91
C TYR A 242 2.65 6.07 6.95
N TRP A 243 3.53 5.12 7.14
CA TRP A 243 4.96 5.27 7.01
C TRP A 243 5.46 4.32 5.92
N ILE A 244 6.13 4.89 4.92
CA ILE A 244 6.83 4.12 3.90
C ILE A 244 8.30 4.06 4.30
N GLU A 245 8.86 2.85 4.34
CA GLU A 245 10.27 2.66 4.61
C GLU A 245 10.92 1.92 3.45
N ASN A 246 12.02 2.46 2.93
CA ASN A 246 12.80 1.79 1.89
C ASN A 246 14.30 1.74 2.19
N ALA A 247 14.84 2.75 2.84
CA ALA A 247 16.27 2.84 3.16
C ALA A 247 16.67 1.86 4.27
N TRP A 248 15.79 1.61 5.19
CA TRP A 248 16.01 0.75 6.36
C TRP A 248 15.53 -0.66 6.07
N LEU A 249 16.39 -1.45 5.42
CA LEU A 249 16.04 -2.73 4.78
C LEU A 249 15.27 -3.71 5.68
N LYS A 250 15.59 -3.74 6.98
CA LYS A 250 14.91 -4.61 7.96
C LYS A 250 13.41 -4.29 8.09
N TYR A 251 13.03 -3.04 7.88
CA TYR A 251 11.67 -2.55 8.06
C TYR A 251 11.04 -2.08 6.74
N ARG A 252 11.66 -2.44 5.61
CA ARG A 252 11.17 -2.04 4.29
C ARG A 252 9.72 -2.45 4.07
N GLY A 253 8.89 -1.50 3.66
CA GLY A 253 7.47 -1.72 3.35
C GLY A 253 6.56 -0.56 3.71
N LEU A 254 5.27 -0.82 3.62
CA LEU A 254 4.22 0.09 4.11
C LEU A 254 3.82 -0.33 5.52
N HIS A 255 3.86 0.61 6.43
CA HIS A 255 3.38 0.49 7.80
C HIS A 255 2.14 1.36 7.97
N MET A 256 1.12 0.83 8.64
CA MET A 256 -0.19 1.47 8.76
C MET A 256 -0.62 1.54 10.22
N TYR A 257 -1.14 2.69 10.63
CA TYR A 257 -1.49 2.98 12.02
C TYR A 257 -2.80 3.74 12.11
N ASP A 258 -3.58 3.49 13.15
CA ASP A 258 -4.82 4.21 13.39
C ASP A 258 -4.54 5.61 13.99
N THR A 259 -3.46 5.75 14.74
CA THR A 259 -3.04 7.04 15.30
C THR A 259 -1.60 7.40 14.92
N LYS A 260 -1.32 8.68 14.97
CA LYS A 260 0.04 9.20 14.73
C LYS A 260 0.99 8.85 15.88
N ASP A 261 0.45 8.73 17.09
CA ASP A 261 1.23 8.37 18.27
C ASP A 261 1.73 6.93 18.17
N ASP A 262 0.86 5.98 17.78
CA ASP A 262 1.25 4.59 17.54
C ASP A 262 2.34 4.47 16.48
N LEU A 263 2.25 5.29 15.42
CA LEU A 263 3.27 5.34 14.38
C LEU A 263 4.61 5.83 14.94
N PHE A 264 4.59 6.89 15.74
CA PHE A 264 5.82 7.41 16.34
C PHE A 264 6.44 6.42 17.31
N ASP A 265 5.63 5.82 18.17
CA ASP A 265 6.09 4.84 19.16
C ASP A 265 6.79 3.65 18.46
N ASP A 266 6.20 3.14 17.37
CA ASP A 266 6.80 2.05 16.58
C ASP A 266 8.10 2.44 15.87
N VAL A 267 8.15 3.63 15.25
CA VAL A 267 9.38 4.12 14.60
C VAL A 267 10.50 4.33 15.62
N LEU A 268 10.18 4.90 16.77
CA LEU A 268 11.15 5.16 17.84
C LEU A 268 11.69 3.88 18.47
N GLU A 269 10.81 2.89 18.71
CA GLU A 269 11.22 1.57 19.19
C GLU A 269 12.17 0.90 18.19
N LYS A 270 11.82 0.91 16.91
CA LYS A 270 12.67 0.38 15.84
C LYS A 270 14.01 1.08 15.78
N PHE A 271 14.02 2.41 15.94
CA PHE A 271 15.24 3.21 15.89
C PHE A 271 16.16 2.94 17.07
N VAL A 272 15.63 2.95 18.30
CA VAL A 272 16.45 2.69 19.52
C VAL A 272 17.03 1.28 19.50
N ASN A 273 16.32 0.30 18.94
CA ASN A 273 16.79 -1.08 18.81
C ASN A 273 17.97 -1.25 17.82
N THR A 274 18.34 -0.23 17.07
CA THR A 274 19.57 -0.24 16.23
C THR A 274 20.79 0.31 16.96
N ILE A 275 20.59 0.88 18.14
CA ILE A 275 21.64 1.55 18.92
C ILE A 275 22.05 0.62 20.08
N PRO A 276 23.31 0.19 20.16
CA PRO A 276 23.78 -0.57 21.31
C PRO A 276 23.52 0.21 22.62
N ASP A 277 22.85 -0.42 23.57
CA ASP A 277 22.46 0.18 24.86
C ASP A 277 21.67 1.50 24.70
N GLY A 278 20.89 1.60 23.62
CA GLY A 278 20.11 2.79 23.31
C GLY A 278 19.04 3.10 24.36
N ASP A 279 18.93 4.37 24.71
CA ASP A 279 17.88 4.90 25.60
C ASP A 279 16.90 5.76 24.80
N ILE A 280 15.65 5.34 24.71
CA ILE A 280 14.62 6.06 23.95
C ILE A 280 14.46 7.52 24.42
N LYS A 281 14.72 7.82 25.68
CA LYS A 281 14.63 9.17 26.24
C LYS A 281 15.68 10.15 25.69
N LYS A 282 16.76 9.63 25.11
CA LYS A 282 17.80 10.44 24.49
C LYS A 282 17.50 10.75 23.01
N ILE A 283 16.52 10.08 22.41
CA ILE A 283 16.13 10.32 21.04
C ILE A 283 15.53 11.72 20.92
N LYS A 284 15.93 12.43 19.87
CA LYS A 284 15.33 13.70 19.47
C LYS A 284 14.68 13.55 18.12
N MET A 285 13.47 14.08 17.99
CA MET A 285 12.71 14.04 16.74
C MET A 285 12.29 15.44 16.32
N TYR A 286 12.40 15.71 15.03
CA TYR A 286 12.09 17.00 14.44
C TYR A 286 11.26 16.80 13.18
N MET A 287 10.22 17.61 13.01
CA MET A 287 9.50 17.75 11.74
C MET A 287 10.19 18.84 10.92
N PHE A 288 10.57 18.54 9.69
CA PHE A 288 11.32 19.47 8.85
C PHE A 288 10.65 19.69 7.49
N GLU A 289 10.84 20.89 6.96
CA GLU A 289 10.39 21.29 5.64
C GLU A 289 11.40 20.84 4.56
N LYS A 290 10.99 20.93 3.28
CA LYS A 290 11.83 20.53 2.15
C LYS A 290 13.18 21.27 2.14
N PRO A 291 14.32 20.56 2.26
CA PRO A 291 15.62 21.16 2.18
C PRO A 291 15.97 21.54 0.72
N ARG A 292 16.96 22.43 0.56
CA ARG A 292 17.53 22.73 -0.76
C ARG A 292 18.44 21.57 -1.19
N ALA A 293 18.27 21.06 -2.41
CA ALA A 293 19.19 20.10 -2.98
C ALA A 293 20.63 20.69 -3.12
N GLY A 294 21.64 19.83 -3.08
CA GLY A 294 23.04 20.21 -3.18
C GLY A 294 23.66 20.70 -1.87
N ILE A 295 22.95 20.68 -0.75
CA ILE A 295 23.55 20.95 0.56
C ILE A 295 24.32 19.72 1.05
N ASN A 296 25.44 19.95 1.76
CA ASN A 296 26.22 18.87 2.37
C ASN A 296 25.56 18.33 3.63
N TYR A 297 26.13 17.24 4.18
CA TYR A 297 25.60 16.57 5.36
C TYR A 297 25.37 17.52 6.55
N ASN A 298 26.33 18.34 6.91
CA ASN A 298 26.23 19.23 8.07
C ASN A 298 25.11 20.27 7.91
N LYS A 299 24.94 20.81 6.68
CA LYS A 299 23.86 21.75 6.37
C LYS A 299 22.51 21.04 6.37
N TYR A 300 22.44 19.78 5.88
CA TYR A 300 21.22 18.98 5.96
C TYR A 300 20.84 18.70 7.41
N LEU A 301 21.79 18.23 8.22
CA LEU A 301 21.58 17.99 9.66
C LEU A 301 21.08 19.27 10.36
N SER A 302 21.76 20.40 10.15
CA SER A 302 21.33 21.70 10.72
C SER A 302 19.93 22.10 10.27
N HIS A 303 19.59 21.87 9.01
CA HIS A 303 18.25 22.14 8.49
C HIS A 303 17.19 21.31 9.21
N CYS A 304 17.44 20.01 9.40
CA CYS A 304 16.50 19.11 10.06
C CYS A 304 16.31 19.44 11.55
N ILE A 305 17.39 19.68 12.30
CA ILE A 305 17.31 19.97 13.75
C ILE A 305 16.76 21.37 14.07
N ASN A 306 16.81 22.31 13.10
CA ASN A 306 16.14 23.61 13.19
C ASN A 306 14.66 23.55 12.84
N GLY A 307 14.17 22.40 12.46
CA GLY A 307 12.74 22.14 12.28
C GLY A 307 11.97 22.16 13.61
N ARG A 308 10.68 21.91 13.52
CA ARG A 308 9.81 21.85 14.70
C ARG A 308 10.12 20.61 15.54
N SER A 309 10.58 20.81 16.77
CA SER A 309 10.75 19.70 17.73
C SER A 309 9.43 18.95 17.95
N VAL A 310 9.48 17.64 17.92
CA VAL A 310 8.37 16.74 18.19
C VAL A 310 8.62 16.08 19.53
N LYS A 311 7.64 16.16 20.42
CA LYS A 311 7.75 15.57 21.75
C LYS A 311 7.74 14.05 21.62
N VAL A 312 8.81 13.41 22.04
CA VAL A 312 8.92 11.96 22.23
C VAL A 312 8.43 11.66 23.64
N LYS A 313 7.55 10.68 23.82
CA LYS A 313 6.99 10.30 25.14
C LYS A 313 8.04 9.62 26.01
#